data_b1b0aadcc6865bb0efd0b7d6152a58ec
#
_entry.id   b1b0aadcc6865bb0efd0b7d6152a58ec
#
_cell.length_a   1.000
_cell.length_b   1.000
_cell.length_c   1.000
_cell.angle_alpha   90.00
_cell.angle_beta   90.00
_cell.angle_gamma   90.00
#
_symmetry.space_group_name_H-M   'P 1'
#
loop_
_entity.id
_entity.type
_entity.pdbx_description
1 polymer ?
#
loop_
_entity_poly.entity_id
_entity_poly.type
_entity_poly.pdbx_seq_one_letter_code
_entity_poly.pdbx_strand_id
1 'polypeptide(L)'
;MFIGKWDVERKEDFLYEGSCRIHKVDGISVWFFGVLYNKKTLGYDPAANEAKIIIEIYREKGYTGFARLDGSFTCLLRTPDSAVIFRDHHGTSYQVYYTSQYFSSSLMRLKDMDGFTAVPNYKALSSFLSIGYIETPMCALEGVCKLGAGELLLWRDGDLRSMSLFPSYTMAPATPRKSLEEYAEEYAGLHAVAIQRRIGSSANVGILLSGGYDSGCNLAALRKIYNGDIRSYSIGFKGDNWTELPLARCMSDTFHTIHAEYEIDGSEISSLPDIVEFLGDPFVEGGLMVNYSVMRLIGQAKPDILLGGDGSDQYFGTSGREVALHYLTSRIGMKPLMRLLYGFLNQSGFDTNNSLYRLRFHLDKILHILQGDLFGFPSFWLKDLMLDQDFLPAPD
;
A
#
# COMPACT_ATOMS: atom_id res chain seq x y z
N MET A 1 0.90 17.43 -0.14
CA MET A 1 0.49 17.18 -1.54
C MET A 1 1.29 18.05 -2.49
N PHE A 2 1.39 17.68 -3.76
CA PHE A 2 2.10 18.47 -4.78
C PHE A 2 1.40 18.38 -6.13
N ILE A 3 1.62 19.40 -6.97
CA ILE A 3 1.18 19.46 -8.36
C ILE A 3 2.17 20.30 -9.18
N GLY A 4 2.38 19.96 -10.44
CA GLY A 4 3.27 20.70 -11.33
C GLY A 4 3.08 20.39 -12.81
N LYS A 5 3.75 21.19 -13.63
CA LYS A 5 3.90 20.97 -15.07
C LYS A 5 5.24 20.33 -15.38
N TRP A 6 5.30 19.54 -16.44
CA TRP A 6 6.56 18.93 -16.89
C TRP A 6 7.53 19.97 -17.47
N ASP A 7 6.99 21.02 -18.12
CA ASP A 7 7.81 22.04 -18.76
C ASP A 7 8.82 22.67 -17.79
N VAL A 8 10.10 22.55 -18.14
CA VAL A 8 11.23 22.95 -17.28
C VAL A 8 11.46 24.46 -17.33
N GLU A 9 11.02 25.14 -18.37
CA GLU A 9 11.26 26.56 -18.58
C GLU A 9 10.58 27.47 -17.54
N ARG A 10 9.50 27.00 -16.93
CA ARG A 10 8.72 27.73 -15.94
C ARG A 10 8.95 27.20 -14.52
N LYS A 11 9.90 27.76 -13.80
CA LYS A 11 10.22 27.40 -12.41
C LYS A 11 9.09 27.60 -11.40
N GLU A 12 8.03 28.34 -11.77
CA GLU A 12 6.94 28.74 -10.88
C GLU A 12 5.75 27.75 -10.87
N ASP A 13 5.77 26.73 -11.74
CA ASP A 13 4.64 25.80 -11.95
C ASP A 13 4.69 24.55 -11.04
N PHE A 14 5.42 24.58 -9.95
CA PHE A 14 5.41 23.50 -8.96
C PHE A 14 4.94 24.01 -7.60
N LEU A 15 3.76 23.56 -7.20
CA LEU A 15 3.14 23.88 -5.91
C LEU A 15 3.19 22.63 -5.02
N TYR A 16 3.46 22.81 -3.74
CA TYR A 16 3.43 21.73 -2.76
C TYR A 16 2.97 22.22 -1.40
N GLU A 17 2.39 21.31 -0.63
CA GLU A 17 1.93 21.52 0.74
C GLU A 17 2.48 20.40 1.64
N GLY A 18 2.75 20.72 2.89
CA GLY A 18 3.28 19.79 3.86
C GLY A 18 4.80 19.75 3.93
N SER A 19 5.32 18.75 4.62
CA SER A 19 6.76 18.60 4.84
C SER A 19 7.49 18.15 3.57
N CYS A 20 8.47 18.94 3.16
CA CYS A 20 9.30 18.68 2.00
C CYS A 20 10.74 19.10 2.29
N ARG A 21 11.70 18.25 1.98
CA ARG A 21 13.12 18.61 2.03
C ARG A 21 13.57 19.07 0.66
N ILE A 22 14.22 20.22 0.61
CA ILE A 22 14.61 20.86 -0.65
C ILE A 22 16.11 21.06 -0.64
N HIS A 23 16.73 20.83 -1.79
CA HIS A 23 18.11 21.25 -2.06
C HIS A 23 18.25 21.70 -3.51
N LYS A 24 19.00 22.80 -3.72
CA LYS A 24 19.23 23.38 -5.03
C LYS A 24 20.70 23.72 -5.17
N VAL A 25 21.34 23.23 -6.22
CA VAL A 25 22.74 23.47 -6.50
C VAL A 25 23.03 23.27 -7.99
N ASP A 26 23.82 24.18 -8.60
CA ASP A 26 24.31 24.10 -10.00
C ASP A 26 23.19 23.75 -11.02
N GLY A 27 22.06 24.43 -10.93
CA GLY A 27 20.91 24.21 -11.82
C GLY A 27 20.07 22.97 -11.52
N ILE A 28 20.51 22.11 -10.59
CA ILE A 28 19.74 20.95 -10.15
C ILE A 28 18.89 21.33 -8.94
N SER A 29 17.64 20.94 -8.93
CA SER A 29 16.71 21.15 -7.81
C SER A 29 16.03 19.83 -7.45
N VAL A 30 15.99 19.51 -6.16
CA VAL A 30 15.33 18.32 -5.64
C VAL A 30 14.30 18.68 -4.58
N TRP A 31 13.13 18.09 -4.68
CA TRP A 31 12.07 18.09 -3.66
C TRP A 31 11.85 16.65 -3.22
N PHE A 32 12.10 16.38 -1.97
CA PHE A 32 12.02 15.05 -1.37
C PHE A 32 10.91 15.02 -0.32
N PHE A 33 9.90 14.19 -0.55
CA PHE A 33 8.76 13.98 0.32
C PHE A 33 8.86 12.61 0.98
N GLY A 34 9.08 12.56 2.27
CA GLY A 34 9.18 11.31 3.01
C GLY A 34 10.46 11.15 3.80
N VAL A 35 10.90 9.91 3.98
CA VAL A 35 12.05 9.52 4.79
C VAL A 35 12.92 8.50 4.07
N LEU A 36 14.24 8.66 4.15
CA LEU A 36 15.23 7.70 3.69
C LEU A 36 15.77 6.91 4.90
N TYR A 37 15.58 5.59 4.90
CA TYR A 37 15.92 4.72 6.03
C TYR A 37 17.38 4.28 6.06
N ASN A 38 18.03 4.21 4.90
CA ASN A 38 19.35 3.61 4.76
C ASN A 38 20.52 4.62 4.61
N LYS A 39 20.36 5.86 5.11
CA LYS A 39 21.39 6.90 5.02
C LYS A 39 22.78 6.41 5.49
N LYS A 40 22.82 5.76 6.67
CA LYS A 40 24.07 5.17 7.21
C LYS A 40 24.70 4.15 6.26
N THR A 41 23.91 3.27 5.68
CA THR A 41 24.39 2.23 4.74
C THR A 41 24.93 2.86 3.45
N LEU A 42 24.40 4.03 3.07
CA LEU A 42 24.86 4.81 1.94
C LEU A 42 26.10 5.67 2.27
N GLY A 43 26.54 5.69 3.54
CA GLY A 43 27.70 6.47 4.00
C GLY A 43 27.38 7.90 4.44
N TYR A 44 26.10 8.22 4.67
CA TYR A 44 25.67 9.55 5.09
C TYR A 44 25.32 9.62 6.58
N ASP A 45 25.45 10.82 7.12
CA ASP A 45 24.94 11.13 8.46
C ASP A 45 23.42 10.93 8.51
N PRO A 46 22.86 10.32 9.57
CA PRO A 46 21.42 10.18 9.74
C PRO A 46 20.64 11.51 9.67
N ALA A 47 21.26 12.61 10.10
CA ALA A 47 20.66 13.95 10.04
C ALA A 47 20.81 14.65 8.69
N ALA A 48 21.56 14.04 7.74
CA ALA A 48 21.77 14.65 6.43
C ALA A 48 20.47 14.88 5.67
N ASN A 49 20.40 15.97 4.93
CA ASN A 49 19.24 16.33 4.09
C ASN A 49 19.13 15.34 2.92
N GLU A 50 17.99 14.67 2.80
CA GLU A 50 17.72 13.67 1.77
C GLU A 50 17.83 14.25 0.36
N ALA A 51 17.34 15.45 0.13
CA ALA A 51 17.41 16.09 -1.19
C ALA A 51 18.87 16.34 -1.63
N LYS A 52 19.78 16.62 -0.68
CA LYS A 52 21.21 16.71 -0.96
C LYS A 52 21.79 15.35 -1.35
N ILE A 53 21.43 14.30 -0.59
CA ILE A 53 21.87 12.92 -0.89
C ILE A 53 21.43 12.51 -2.30
N ILE A 54 20.20 12.82 -2.70
CA ILE A 54 19.71 12.53 -4.05
C ILE A 54 20.55 13.19 -5.12
N ILE A 55 20.93 14.47 -4.95
CA ILE A 55 21.79 15.17 -5.92
C ILE A 55 23.18 14.52 -6.02
N GLU A 56 23.77 14.15 -4.89
CA GLU A 56 25.09 13.50 -4.85
C GLU A 56 25.05 12.13 -5.56
N ILE A 57 24.04 11.30 -5.29
CA ILE A 57 23.85 10.01 -5.96
C ILE A 57 23.63 10.21 -7.47
N TYR A 58 22.79 11.20 -7.84
CA TYR A 58 22.54 11.51 -9.24
C TYR A 58 23.82 11.91 -9.98
N ARG A 59 24.67 12.73 -9.37
CA ARG A 59 25.96 13.15 -9.95
C ARG A 59 26.94 11.99 -10.10
N GLU A 60 26.94 11.05 -9.15
CA GLU A 60 27.86 9.90 -9.17
C GLU A 60 27.41 8.82 -10.19
N LYS A 61 26.12 8.50 -10.25
CA LYS A 61 25.59 7.29 -10.94
C LYS A 61 24.38 7.54 -11.84
N GLY A 62 23.97 8.81 -12.00
CA GLY A 62 22.74 9.11 -12.71
C GLY A 62 21.50 8.47 -12.05
N TYR A 63 20.48 8.20 -12.84
CA TYR A 63 19.22 7.65 -12.35
C TYR A 63 19.34 6.22 -11.79
N THR A 64 20.29 5.41 -12.30
CA THR A 64 20.51 4.03 -11.83
C THR A 64 20.96 3.97 -10.38
N GLY A 65 21.58 5.06 -9.88
CA GLY A 65 21.96 5.17 -8.48
C GLY A 65 20.79 5.15 -7.51
N PHE A 66 19.58 5.52 -7.95
CA PHE A 66 18.39 5.56 -7.10
C PHE A 66 17.87 4.18 -6.71
N ALA A 67 18.25 3.11 -7.42
CA ALA A 67 17.96 1.74 -7.03
C ALA A 67 18.57 1.33 -5.67
N ARG A 68 19.51 2.11 -5.14
CA ARG A 68 20.14 1.86 -3.83
C ARG A 68 19.37 2.46 -2.66
N LEU A 69 18.35 3.28 -2.93
CA LEU A 69 17.59 3.99 -1.92
C LEU A 69 16.58 3.05 -1.25
N ASP A 70 16.56 3.05 0.09
CA ASP A 70 15.59 2.35 0.91
C ASP A 70 14.89 3.37 1.81
N GLY A 71 13.58 3.49 1.66
CA GLY A 71 12.80 4.51 2.36
C GLY A 71 11.30 4.44 2.05
N SER A 72 10.60 5.42 2.57
CA SER A 72 9.21 5.74 2.20
C SER A 72 9.20 7.15 1.63
N PHE A 73 9.19 7.30 0.31
CA PHE A 73 9.36 8.61 -0.31
C PHE A 73 8.80 8.71 -1.72
N THR A 74 8.51 9.95 -2.10
CA THR A 74 8.35 10.40 -3.49
C THR A 74 9.30 11.56 -3.72
N CYS A 75 10.01 11.56 -4.83
CA CYS A 75 11.04 12.55 -5.11
C CYS A 75 10.85 13.17 -6.50
N LEU A 76 10.93 14.49 -6.57
CA LEU A 76 11.05 15.25 -7.81
C LEU A 76 12.48 15.78 -7.92
N LEU A 77 13.14 15.51 -9.04
CA LEU A 77 14.43 16.08 -9.41
C LEU A 77 14.27 16.84 -10.73
N ARG A 78 14.73 18.08 -10.77
CA ARG A 78 14.79 18.90 -11.98
C ARG A 78 16.22 19.28 -12.31
N THR A 79 16.57 19.17 -13.57
CA THR A 79 17.79 19.69 -14.18
C THR A 79 17.44 20.78 -15.19
N PRO A 80 18.37 21.46 -15.82
CA PRO A 80 18.06 22.43 -16.87
C PRO A 80 17.31 21.86 -18.06
N ASP A 81 17.46 20.57 -18.36
CA ASP A 81 16.97 19.89 -19.56
C ASP A 81 15.96 18.76 -19.26
N SER A 82 15.70 18.45 -18.00
CA SER A 82 14.83 17.34 -17.65
C SER A 82 14.12 17.49 -16.31
N ALA A 83 13.00 16.80 -16.17
CA ALA A 83 12.31 16.60 -14.90
C ALA A 83 12.10 15.12 -14.65
N VAL A 84 12.33 14.68 -13.42
CA VAL A 84 12.23 13.28 -13.02
C VAL A 84 11.40 13.17 -11.75
N ILE A 85 10.41 12.28 -11.76
CA ILE A 85 9.69 11.88 -10.54
C ILE A 85 9.90 10.39 -10.35
N PHE A 86 10.21 10.00 -9.12
CA PHE A 86 10.34 8.59 -8.78
C PHE A 86 9.81 8.29 -7.38
N ARG A 87 9.37 7.05 -7.19
CA ARG A 87 8.81 6.54 -5.95
C ARG A 87 9.71 5.48 -5.35
N ASP A 88 9.60 5.32 -4.03
CA ASP A 88 10.24 4.23 -3.31
C ASP A 88 9.83 2.85 -3.85
N HIS A 89 10.62 1.83 -3.50
CA HIS A 89 10.47 0.47 -4.00
C HIS A 89 9.09 -0.15 -3.76
N HIS A 90 8.44 0.20 -2.67
CA HIS A 90 7.11 -0.32 -2.31
C HIS A 90 5.98 0.67 -2.60
N GLY A 91 6.30 1.89 -3.05
CA GLY A 91 5.31 2.92 -3.33
C GLY A 91 4.53 3.37 -2.09
N THR A 92 5.19 3.41 -0.94
CA THR A 92 4.57 3.66 0.37
C THR A 92 4.31 5.13 0.66
N SER A 93 4.87 6.03 -0.15
CA SER A 93 4.63 7.47 -0.06
C SER A 93 3.52 7.91 -1.02
N TYR A 94 3.49 9.17 -1.41
CA TYR A 94 2.46 9.72 -2.28
C TYR A 94 2.31 8.94 -3.59
N GLN A 95 1.06 8.65 -3.97
CA GLN A 95 0.76 8.25 -5.35
C GLN A 95 1.09 9.41 -6.28
N VAL A 96 1.57 9.12 -7.48
CA VAL A 96 1.80 10.11 -8.52
C VAL A 96 0.89 9.81 -9.69
N TYR A 97 0.01 10.77 -9.99
CA TYR A 97 -0.83 10.80 -11.17
C TYR A 97 -0.17 11.71 -12.21
N TYR A 98 -0.20 11.33 -13.48
CA TYR A 98 0.44 12.12 -14.51
C TYR A 98 -0.29 12.05 -15.84
N THR A 99 -0.15 13.13 -16.62
CA THR A 99 -0.55 13.26 -18.02
C THR A 99 0.67 13.64 -18.85
N SER A 100 0.52 13.88 -20.14
CA SER A 100 1.59 14.42 -20.98
C SER A 100 2.06 15.83 -20.57
N GLN A 101 1.24 16.58 -19.81
CA GLN A 101 1.51 17.99 -19.47
C GLN A 101 1.71 18.20 -17.96
N TYR A 102 1.03 17.44 -17.11
CA TYR A 102 0.92 17.66 -15.68
C TYR A 102 1.28 16.42 -14.88
N PHE A 103 1.67 16.63 -13.63
CA PHE A 103 1.79 15.58 -12.61
C PHE A 103 1.26 16.08 -11.27
N SER A 104 0.72 15.20 -10.46
CA SER A 104 0.19 15.54 -9.14
C SER A 104 0.21 14.34 -8.20
N SER A 105 0.28 14.60 -6.91
CA SER A 105 0.00 13.59 -5.88
C SER A 105 -1.49 13.46 -5.54
N SER A 106 -2.36 14.20 -6.21
CA SER A 106 -3.81 14.15 -6.04
C SER A 106 -4.50 14.18 -7.41
N LEU A 107 -5.33 13.17 -7.68
CA LEU A 107 -6.14 13.12 -8.90
C LEU A 107 -7.13 14.28 -8.96
N MET A 108 -7.68 14.65 -7.80
CA MET A 108 -8.67 15.74 -7.71
C MET A 108 -8.08 17.10 -8.11
N ARG A 109 -6.80 17.33 -7.81
CA ARG A 109 -6.11 18.57 -8.25
C ARG A 109 -5.78 18.57 -9.74
N LEU A 110 -5.58 17.42 -10.37
CA LEU A 110 -5.35 17.36 -11.82
C LEU A 110 -6.57 17.84 -12.61
N LYS A 111 -7.78 17.55 -12.15
CA LYS A 111 -9.01 17.98 -12.83
C LYS A 111 -9.16 19.50 -12.89
N ASP A 112 -8.52 20.25 -11.97
CA ASP A 112 -8.61 21.70 -11.89
C ASP A 112 -7.55 22.41 -12.78
N MET A 113 -6.72 21.62 -13.50
CA MET A 113 -5.69 22.18 -14.40
C MET A 113 -6.27 22.63 -15.73
N ASP A 114 -5.69 23.72 -16.26
CA ASP A 114 -6.12 24.30 -17.54
C ASP A 114 -6.10 23.28 -18.68
N GLY A 115 -7.22 23.19 -19.39
CA GLY A 115 -7.36 22.28 -20.53
C GLY A 115 -7.58 20.81 -20.15
N PHE A 116 -7.68 20.48 -18.87
CA PHE A 116 -8.01 19.12 -18.44
C PHE A 116 -9.53 18.89 -18.51
N THR A 117 -9.94 17.78 -19.12
CA THR A 117 -11.34 17.35 -19.14
C THR A 117 -11.43 15.98 -18.47
N ALA A 118 -12.20 15.88 -17.39
CA ALA A 118 -12.40 14.64 -16.69
C ALA A 118 -13.36 13.73 -17.48
N VAL A 119 -12.82 12.68 -18.09
CA VAL A 119 -13.57 11.64 -18.78
C VAL A 119 -13.37 10.32 -18.04
N PRO A 120 -14.45 9.60 -17.66
CA PRO A 120 -14.30 8.30 -16.98
C PRO A 120 -13.62 7.27 -17.90
N ASN A 121 -12.65 6.54 -17.33
CA ASN A 121 -12.02 5.40 -17.97
C ASN A 121 -12.80 4.13 -17.62
N TYR A 122 -13.74 3.75 -18.47
CA TYR A 122 -14.62 2.59 -18.19
C TYR A 122 -13.86 1.27 -18.10
N LYS A 123 -12.75 1.11 -18.82
CA LYS A 123 -11.90 -0.08 -18.72
C LYS A 123 -11.28 -0.20 -17.32
N ALA A 124 -10.74 0.90 -16.79
CA ALA A 124 -10.19 0.94 -15.44
C ALA A 124 -11.28 0.74 -14.37
N LEU A 125 -12.45 1.33 -14.56
CA LEU A 125 -13.59 1.16 -13.66
C LEU A 125 -14.13 -0.28 -13.68
N SER A 126 -14.11 -0.95 -14.84
CA SER A 126 -14.45 -2.39 -14.93
C SER A 126 -13.45 -3.24 -14.12
N SER A 127 -12.15 -2.95 -14.22
CA SER A 127 -11.12 -3.60 -13.40
C SER A 127 -11.39 -3.37 -11.91
N PHE A 128 -11.65 -2.13 -11.51
CA PHE A 128 -12.01 -1.80 -10.13
C PHE A 128 -13.20 -2.64 -9.61
N LEU A 129 -14.28 -2.72 -10.38
CA LEU A 129 -15.45 -3.52 -9.98
C LEU A 129 -15.16 -5.01 -9.92
N SER A 130 -14.18 -5.50 -10.68
CA SER A 130 -13.79 -6.91 -10.71
C SER A 130 -12.87 -7.30 -9.55
N ILE A 131 -11.88 -6.47 -9.21
CA ILE A 131 -10.82 -6.81 -8.25
C ILE A 131 -10.69 -5.84 -7.07
N GLY A 132 -11.49 -4.76 -7.04
CA GLY A 132 -11.55 -3.80 -5.93
C GLY A 132 -10.52 -2.66 -6.00
N TYR A 133 -9.68 -2.61 -7.05
CA TYR A 133 -8.73 -1.52 -7.30
C TYR A 133 -8.45 -1.37 -8.79
N ILE A 134 -7.83 -0.25 -9.16
CA ILE A 134 -7.37 -0.01 -10.53
C ILE A 134 -5.88 -0.27 -10.61
N GLU A 135 -5.47 -1.19 -11.48
CA GLU A 135 -4.07 -1.55 -11.67
C GLU A 135 -3.26 -0.40 -12.31
N THR A 136 -2.03 -0.25 -11.85
CA THR A 136 -1.06 0.66 -12.48
C THR A 136 -0.68 0.12 -13.88
N PRO A 137 -0.54 0.99 -14.91
CA PRO A 137 -0.59 2.45 -14.85
C PRO A 137 -1.98 3.08 -15.02
N MET A 138 -3.06 2.30 -15.12
CA MET A 138 -4.40 2.83 -15.36
C MET A 138 -4.89 3.71 -14.21
N CYS A 139 -5.81 4.61 -14.54
CA CYS A 139 -6.49 5.50 -13.60
C CYS A 139 -7.99 5.55 -13.95
N ALA A 140 -8.84 5.95 -13.02
CA ALA A 140 -10.28 6.13 -13.22
C ALA A 140 -10.62 7.17 -14.28
N LEU A 141 -9.68 8.03 -14.65
CA LEU A 141 -9.85 9.06 -15.68
C LEU A 141 -9.00 8.75 -16.90
N GLU A 142 -9.59 8.94 -18.08
CA GLU A 142 -8.89 8.80 -19.36
C GLU A 142 -7.76 9.82 -19.50
N GLY A 143 -6.65 9.42 -20.14
CA GLY A 143 -5.48 10.28 -20.33
C GLY A 143 -4.65 10.52 -19.07
N VAL A 144 -5.04 9.97 -17.93
CA VAL A 144 -4.26 10.01 -16.69
C VAL A 144 -3.66 8.64 -16.42
N CYS A 145 -2.38 8.61 -16.05
CA CYS A 145 -1.67 7.42 -15.61
C CYS A 145 -1.23 7.55 -14.16
N LYS A 146 -1.01 6.39 -13.53
CA LYS A 146 -0.38 6.27 -12.21
C LYS A 146 1.06 5.80 -12.35
N LEU A 147 1.97 6.41 -11.60
CA LEU A 147 3.35 5.93 -11.50
C LEU A 147 3.41 4.76 -10.50
N GLY A 148 3.97 3.66 -10.93
CA GLY A 148 4.11 2.45 -10.11
C GLY A 148 5.10 2.58 -8.96
N ALA A 149 5.05 1.60 -8.06
CA ALA A 149 6.03 1.43 -7.01
C ALA A 149 7.40 1.13 -7.62
N GLY A 150 8.46 1.78 -7.13
CA GLY A 150 9.82 1.59 -7.65
C GLY A 150 10.03 2.05 -9.09
N GLU A 151 9.11 2.85 -9.61
CA GLU A 151 9.24 3.43 -10.96
C GLU A 151 9.74 4.87 -10.93
N LEU A 152 10.42 5.21 -12.02
CA LEU A 152 10.89 6.54 -12.35
C LEU A 152 10.23 7.00 -13.65
N LEU A 153 9.74 8.22 -13.64
CA LEU A 153 9.17 8.92 -14.80
C LEU A 153 10.12 10.06 -15.18
N LEU A 154 10.68 9.99 -16.38
CA LEU A 154 11.59 10.98 -16.94
C LEU A 154 10.86 11.77 -18.03
N TRP A 155 10.82 13.08 -17.87
CA TRP A 155 10.45 14.02 -18.90
C TRP A 155 11.69 14.72 -19.46
N ARG A 156 11.87 14.70 -20.77
CA ARG A 156 12.94 15.44 -21.48
C ARG A 156 12.48 15.80 -22.89
N ASP A 157 12.66 17.05 -23.29
CA ASP A 157 12.38 17.55 -24.65
C ASP A 157 10.95 17.23 -25.15
N GLY A 158 9.96 17.26 -24.25
CA GLY A 158 8.57 16.93 -24.56
C GLY A 158 8.24 15.44 -24.56
N ASP A 159 9.22 14.57 -24.40
CA ASP A 159 9.03 13.13 -24.32
C ASP A 159 8.99 12.64 -22.85
N LEU A 160 8.05 11.75 -22.55
CA LEU A 160 7.80 11.22 -21.23
C LEU A 160 8.00 9.70 -21.23
N ARG A 161 8.94 9.21 -20.42
CA ARG A 161 9.28 7.79 -20.35
C ARG A 161 9.25 7.29 -18.92
N SER A 162 8.59 6.16 -18.69
CA SER A 162 8.68 5.43 -17.43
C SER A 162 9.75 4.33 -17.51
N MET A 163 10.41 4.08 -16.39
CA MET A 163 11.34 2.96 -16.23
C MET A 163 11.30 2.42 -14.82
N SER A 164 11.45 1.10 -14.69
CA SER A 164 11.63 0.49 -13.37
C SER A 164 13.03 0.76 -12.85
N LEU A 165 13.15 1.19 -11.60
CA LEU A 165 14.42 1.37 -10.90
C LEU A 165 14.96 0.05 -10.33
N PHE A 166 14.08 -0.92 -10.13
CA PHE A 166 14.41 -2.19 -9.50
C PHE A 166 14.23 -3.34 -10.48
N PRO A 167 15.11 -4.34 -10.45
CA PRO A 167 14.90 -5.54 -11.25
C PRO A 167 13.61 -6.23 -10.80
N SER A 168 12.91 -6.85 -11.75
CA SER A 168 11.77 -7.71 -11.43
C SER A 168 12.20 -8.77 -10.42
N TYR A 169 11.33 -9.07 -9.45
CA TYR A 169 11.57 -10.18 -8.53
C TYR A 169 11.70 -11.47 -9.34
N THR A 170 12.89 -12.00 -9.39
CA THR A 170 13.11 -13.38 -9.89
C THR A 170 13.11 -14.30 -8.69
N MET A 171 12.38 -15.42 -8.81
CA MET A 171 12.49 -16.49 -7.84
C MET A 171 13.96 -16.86 -7.71
N ALA A 172 14.51 -16.72 -6.52
CA ALA A 172 15.86 -17.21 -6.26
C ALA A 172 15.92 -18.72 -6.54
N PRO A 173 17.04 -19.24 -7.09
CA PRO A 173 17.23 -20.69 -7.19
C PRO A 173 16.98 -21.32 -5.82
N ALA A 174 16.36 -22.50 -5.81
CA ALA A 174 16.08 -23.22 -4.59
C ALA A 174 17.37 -23.39 -3.77
N THR A 175 17.52 -22.60 -2.72
CA THR A 175 18.60 -22.79 -1.75
C THR A 175 18.33 -24.05 -0.92
N PRO A 176 19.36 -24.69 -0.35
CA PRO A 176 19.16 -25.80 0.59
C PRO A 176 18.14 -25.40 1.65
N ARG A 177 17.17 -26.26 1.92
CA ARG A 177 16.17 -25.98 2.95
C ARG A 177 16.85 -25.89 4.31
N LYS A 178 16.65 -24.79 4.98
CA LYS A 178 17.01 -24.57 6.39
C LYS A 178 15.94 -25.19 7.30
N SER A 179 16.29 -25.42 8.57
CA SER A 179 15.28 -25.74 9.58
C SER A 179 14.35 -24.56 9.82
N LEU A 180 13.22 -24.79 10.46
CA LEU A 180 12.29 -23.72 10.83
C LEU A 180 12.96 -22.72 11.81
N GLU A 181 13.76 -23.25 12.72
CA GLU A 181 14.51 -22.47 13.71
C GLU A 181 15.52 -21.55 13.03
N GLU A 182 16.27 -22.04 12.05
CA GLU A 182 17.24 -21.24 11.29
C GLU A 182 16.53 -20.11 10.50
N TYR A 183 15.38 -20.40 9.89
CA TYR A 183 14.58 -19.36 9.23
C TYR A 183 14.03 -18.33 10.22
N ALA A 184 13.57 -18.77 11.40
CA ALA A 184 13.05 -17.88 12.42
C ALA A 184 14.14 -16.94 12.99
N GLU A 185 15.35 -17.43 13.21
CA GLU A 185 16.48 -16.63 13.67
C GLU A 185 16.89 -15.60 12.61
N GLU A 186 17.00 -16.01 11.34
CA GLU A 186 17.33 -15.11 10.25
C GLU A 186 16.26 -14.02 10.07
N TYR A 187 14.98 -14.42 10.10
CA TYR A 187 13.86 -13.48 10.05
C TYR A 187 13.90 -12.48 11.21
N ALA A 188 14.09 -12.95 12.44
CA ALA A 188 14.15 -12.09 13.61
C ALA A 188 15.29 -11.07 13.52
N GLY A 189 16.44 -11.46 12.97
CA GLY A 189 17.56 -10.57 12.72
C GLY A 189 17.23 -9.48 11.67
N LEU A 190 16.69 -9.88 10.54
CA LEU A 190 16.27 -8.96 9.47
C LEU A 190 15.17 -8.01 9.93
N HIS A 191 14.19 -8.53 10.67
CA HIS A 191 13.08 -7.78 11.23
C HIS A 191 13.54 -6.70 12.22
N ALA A 192 14.44 -7.06 13.15
CA ALA A 192 15.02 -6.11 14.08
C ALA A 192 15.77 -4.98 13.36
N VAL A 193 16.56 -5.30 12.33
CA VAL A 193 17.25 -4.30 11.50
C VAL A 193 16.25 -3.42 10.76
N ALA A 194 15.17 -3.98 10.24
CA ALA A 194 14.13 -3.22 9.54
C ALA A 194 13.43 -2.23 10.48
N ILE A 195 13.07 -2.65 11.70
CA ILE A 195 12.49 -1.76 12.72
C ILE A 195 13.50 -0.67 13.12
N GLN A 196 14.75 -1.06 13.41
CA GLN A 196 15.81 -0.11 13.79
C GLN A 196 16.02 0.99 12.75
N ARG A 197 16.01 0.64 11.46
CA ARG A 197 16.12 1.61 10.37
C ARG A 197 14.94 2.58 10.34
N ARG A 198 13.72 2.09 10.59
CA ARG A 198 12.50 2.91 10.56
C ARG A 198 12.41 3.85 11.73
N ILE A 199 12.68 3.38 12.95
CA ILE A 199 12.61 4.25 14.13
C ILE A 199 13.76 5.28 14.15
N GLY A 200 14.93 4.96 13.57
CA GLY A 200 16.07 5.87 13.51
C GLY A 200 16.44 6.43 14.87
N SER A 201 16.37 7.76 15.02
CA SER A 201 16.57 8.50 16.27
C SER A 201 15.25 9.07 16.85
N SER A 202 14.11 8.54 16.44
CA SER A 202 12.80 9.05 16.88
C SER A 202 12.64 8.92 18.39
N ALA A 203 12.14 9.98 19.01
CA ALA A 203 11.89 10.04 20.46
C ALA A 203 10.44 9.65 20.82
N ASN A 204 9.52 9.73 19.85
CA ASN A 204 8.10 9.44 20.06
C ASN A 204 7.65 8.38 19.05
N VAL A 205 7.67 7.10 19.48
CA VAL A 205 7.37 5.96 18.63
C VAL A 205 5.96 5.45 18.89
N GLY A 206 5.14 5.38 17.85
CA GLY A 206 3.80 4.80 17.87
C GLY A 206 3.76 3.43 17.19
N ILE A 207 2.80 2.59 17.58
CA ILE A 207 2.52 1.31 16.95
C ILE A 207 1.01 1.03 16.92
N LEU A 208 0.51 0.57 15.76
CA LEU A 208 -0.82 0.00 15.65
C LEU A 208 -0.79 -1.42 16.20
N LEU A 209 -1.65 -1.72 17.16
CA LEU A 209 -1.67 -2.98 17.89
C LEU A 209 -3.06 -3.61 17.79
N SER A 210 -3.22 -4.64 16.96
CA SER A 210 -4.50 -5.33 16.79
C SER A 210 -4.73 -6.44 17.83
N GLY A 211 -3.68 -6.93 18.46
CA GLY A 211 -3.73 -8.16 19.26
C GLY A 211 -3.37 -9.43 18.47
N GLY A 212 -3.20 -9.31 17.14
CA GLY A 212 -2.72 -10.37 16.26
C GLY A 212 -1.20 -10.58 16.32
N TYR A 213 -0.73 -11.68 15.76
CA TYR A 213 0.70 -12.05 15.76
C TYR A 213 1.59 -11.01 15.09
N ASP A 214 1.19 -10.44 13.98
CA ASP A 214 2.02 -9.52 13.18
C ASP A 214 2.32 -8.23 13.94
N SER A 215 1.29 -7.58 14.47
CA SER A 215 1.47 -6.38 15.31
C SER A 215 2.19 -6.69 16.61
N GLY A 216 1.93 -7.87 17.20
CA GLY A 216 2.60 -8.35 18.40
C GLY A 216 4.09 -8.61 18.19
N CYS A 217 4.48 -9.23 17.06
CA CYS A 217 5.87 -9.43 16.68
C CYS A 217 6.61 -8.10 16.49
N ASN A 218 5.95 -7.14 15.83
CA ASN A 218 6.49 -5.79 15.67
C ASN A 218 6.73 -5.12 17.03
N LEU A 219 5.78 -5.22 17.96
CA LEU A 219 5.90 -4.64 19.30
C LEU A 219 7.02 -5.32 20.10
N ALA A 220 7.09 -6.66 20.06
CA ALA A 220 8.13 -7.42 20.75
C ALA A 220 9.53 -7.08 20.24
N ALA A 221 9.71 -6.99 18.92
CA ALA A 221 10.97 -6.61 18.31
C ALA A 221 11.33 -5.15 18.63
N LEU A 222 10.34 -4.24 18.55
CA LEU A 222 10.54 -2.84 18.90
C LEU A 222 11.01 -2.69 20.37
N ARG A 223 10.35 -3.37 21.32
CA ARG A 223 10.70 -3.26 22.74
C ARG A 223 12.10 -3.78 23.04
N LYS A 224 12.61 -4.76 22.30
CA LYS A 224 13.98 -5.25 22.46
C LYS A 224 15.06 -4.23 22.10
N ILE A 225 14.76 -3.31 21.19
CA ILE A 225 15.75 -2.37 20.64
C ILE A 225 15.49 -0.91 21.05
N TYR A 226 14.33 -0.62 21.60
CA TYR A 226 13.93 0.74 21.99
C TYR A 226 13.49 0.80 23.44
N ASN A 227 14.21 1.58 24.25
CA ASN A 227 13.99 1.71 25.70
C ASN A 227 13.08 2.90 26.07
N GLY A 228 12.69 3.73 25.12
CA GLY A 228 11.81 4.88 25.35
C GLY A 228 10.34 4.49 25.47
N ASP A 229 9.48 5.48 25.61
CA ASP A 229 8.05 5.28 25.65
C ASP A 229 7.52 4.87 24.29
N ILE A 230 6.78 3.75 24.26
CA ILE A 230 6.06 3.29 23.08
C ILE A 230 4.59 3.58 23.29
N ARG A 231 3.96 4.28 22.32
CA ARG A 231 2.51 4.52 22.30
C ARG A 231 1.85 3.49 21.41
N SER A 232 0.98 2.64 21.98
CA SER A 232 0.22 1.67 21.21
C SER A 232 -1.22 2.11 21.02
N TYR A 233 -1.77 1.83 19.84
CA TYR A 233 -3.12 2.24 19.44
C TYR A 233 -3.87 1.04 18.93
N SER A 234 -5.07 0.82 19.46
CA SER A 234 -5.96 -0.29 19.06
C SER A 234 -7.33 0.20 18.67
N ILE A 235 -7.99 -0.58 17.84
CA ILE A 235 -9.32 -0.31 17.33
C ILE A 235 -10.26 -1.43 17.73
N GLY A 236 -11.43 -1.09 18.21
CA GLY A 236 -12.53 -2.01 18.48
C GLY A 236 -13.81 -1.52 17.84
N PHE A 237 -14.78 -2.42 17.75
CA PHE A 237 -16.13 -2.10 17.27
C PHE A 237 -17.09 -2.15 18.46
N LYS A 238 -17.85 -1.10 18.64
CA LYS A 238 -18.80 -1.00 19.74
C LYS A 238 -19.86 -2.11 19.65
N GLY A 239 -19.95 -2.89 20.70
CA GLY A 239 -20.92 -4.01 20.77
C GLY A 239 -20.49 -5.28 20.03
N ASP A 240 -19.27 -5.35 19.51
CA ASP A 240 -18.75 -6.56 18.88
C ASP A 240 -18.16 -7.53 19.91
N ASN A 241 -18.66 -8.79 19.90
CA ASN A 241 -18.15 -9.86 20.75
C ASN A 241 -16.83 -10.47 20.23
N TRP A 242 -16.38 -10.10 19.02
CA TRP A 242 -15.16 -10.60 18.36
C TRP A 242 -14.01 -9.59 18.44
N THR A 243 -14.09 -8.65 19.36
CA THR A 243 -13.05 -7.63 19.52
C THR A 243 -11.72 -8.24 19.92
N GLU A 244 -10.65 -7.78 19.28
CA GLU A 244 -9.27 -8.14 19.61
C GLU A 244 -8.68 -7.27 20.74
N LEU A 245 -9.40 -6.26 21.23
CA LEU A 245 -8.95 -5.34 22.27
C LEU A 245 -8.40 -6.03 23.54
N PRO A 246 -9.02 -7.12 24.07
CA PRO A 246 -8.44 -7.80 25.22
C PRO A 246 -7.04 -8.35 24.99
N LEU A 247 -6.75 -8.85 23.79
CA LEU A 247 -5.42 -9.33 23.40
C LEU A 247 -4.43 -8.17 23.26
N ALA A 248 -4.87 -7.08 22.65
CA ALA A 248 -4.06 -5.87 22.51
C ALA A 248 -3.69 -5.28 23.88
N ARG A 249 -4.63 -5.23 24.84
CA ARG A 249 -4.35 -4.83 26.23
C ARG A 249 -3.31 -5.72 26.89
N CYS A 250 -3.47 -7.05 26.78
CA CYS A 250 -2.53 -8.00 27.32
C CYS A 250 -1.11 -7.78 26.76
N MET A 251 -0.98 -7.54 25.46
CA MET A 251 0.31 -7.22 24.83
C MET A 251 0.84 -5.88 25.32
N SER A 252 -0.02 -4.86 25.40
CA SER A 252 0.36 -3.54 25.91
C SER A 252 0.92 -3.61 27.33
N ASP A 253 0.25 -4.33 28.21
CA ASP A 253 0.66 -4.52 29.60
C ASP A 253 2.00 -5.29 29.67
N THR A 254 2.13 -6.35 28.88
CA THR A 254 3.35 -7.19 28.83
C THR A 254 4.57 -6.40 28.37
N PHE A 255 4.40 -5.53 27.38
CA PHE A 255 5.50 -4.75 26.80
C PHE A 255 5.56 -3.30 27.32
N HIS A 256 4.75 -2.96 28.32
CA HIS A 256 4.72 -1.66 29.01
C HIS A 256 4.61 -0.49 28.02
N THR A 257 3.53 -0.45 27.25
CA THR A 257 3.24 0.65 26.34
C THR A 257 2.23 1.62 26.95
N ILE A 258 2.22 2.85 26.46
CA ILE A 258 1.15 3.82 26.72
C ILE A 258 0.04 3.52 25.73
N HIS A 259 -1.01 2.82 26.18
CA HIS A 259 -2.05 2.28 25.32
C HIS A 259 -3.24 3.21 25.19
N ALA A 260 -3.72 3.39 23.97
CA ALA A 260 -4.95 4.10 23.66
C ALA A 260 -5.83 3.24 22.75
N GLU A 261 -7.12 3.20 23.08
CA GLU A 261 -8.12 2.46 22.30
C GLU A 261 -9.11 3.42 21.64
N TYR A 262 -9.54 3.05 20.47
CA TYR A 262 -10.61 3.71 19.75
C TYR A 262 -11.73 2.73 19.45
N GLU A 263 -12.96 3.08 19.84
CA GLU A 263 -14.17 2.30 19.49
C GLU A 263 -14.93 2.96 18.36
N ILE A 264 -15.20 2.18 17.32
CA ILE A 264 -15.96 2.57 16.15
C ILE A 264 -17.42 2.27 16.39
N ASP A 265 -18.30 3.23 16.09
CA ASP A 265 -19.74 3.09 16.26
C ASP A 265 -20.56 3.31 14.97
N GLY A 266 -19.86 3.49 13.84
CA GLY A 266 -20.48 3.72 12.53
C GLY A 266 -20.61 5.20 12.16
N SER A 267 -20.35 6.14 13.06
CA SER A 267 -20.35 7.57 12.75
C SER A 267 -19.22 7.96 11.78
N GLU A 268 -18.20 7.11 11.66
CA GLU A 268 -17.05 7.26 10.77
C GLU A 268 -17.44 7.32 9.29
N ILE A 269 -18.62 6.86 8.91
CA ILE A 269 -19.15 6.99 7.55
C ILE A 269 -19.20 8.46 7.09
N SER A 270 -19.33 9.39 8.02
CA SER A 270 -19.26 10.83 7.74
C SER A 270 -17.93 11.30 7.15
N SER A 271 -16.86 10.51 7.32
CA SER A 271 -15.53 10.78 6.75
C SER A 271 -15.38 10.31 5.30
N LEU A 272 -16.34 9.60 4.74
CA LEU A 272 -16.26 9.05 3.38
C LEU A 272 -16.00 10.12 2.31
N PRO A 273 -16.63 11.29 2.32
CA PRO A 273 -16.31 12.35 1.35
C PRO A 273 -14.85 12.79 1.39
N ASP A 274 -14.28 12.98 2.58
CA ASP A 274 -12.87 13.37 2.77
C ASP A 274 -11.93 12.29 2.23
N ILE A 275 -12.27 11.02 2.46
CA ILE A 275 -11.49 9.86 1.99
C ILE A 275 -11.51 9.81 0.46
N VAL A 276 -12.67 9.96 -0.16
CA VAL A 276 -12.83 9.95 -1.62
C VAL A 276 -12.06 11.12 -2.24
N GLU A 277 -12.13 12.30 -1.66
CA GLU A 277 -11.37 13.45 -2.14
C GLU A 277 -9.86 13.23 -2.02
N PHE A 278 -9.40 12.63 -0.94
CA PHE A 278 -7.97 12.34 -0.71
C PHE A 278 -7.44 11.27 -1.66
N LEU A 279 -8.15 10.17 -1.83
CA LEU A 279 -7.74 9.06 -2.69
C LEU A 279 -7.88 9.41 -4.18
N GLY A 280 -8.99 10.03 -4.56
CA GLY A 280 -9.30 10.42 -5.94
C GLY A 280 -9.60 9.25 -6.88
N ASP A 281 -8.84 8.17 -6.81
CA ASP A 281 -9.02 6.93 -7.57
C ASP A 281 -9.82 5.92 -6.74
N PRO A 282 -10.80 5.19 -7.28
CA PRO A 282 -11.60 4.26 -6.51
C PRO A 282 -10.76 3.10 -5.96
N PHE A 283 -10.98 2.81 -4.72
CA PHE A 283 -10.30 1.75 -3.97
C PHE A 283 -11.23 1.14 -2.93
N VAL A 284 -11.26 -0.18 -2.85
CA VAL A 284 -12.08 -0.89 -1.86
C VAL A 284 -11.18 -1.55 -0.82
N GLU A 285 -11.31 -1.06 0.40
CA GLU A 285 -10.68 -1.64 1.59
C GLU A 285 -11.67 -1.54 2.74
N GLY A 286 -12.06 -2.67 3.32
CA GLY A 286 -13.07 -2.73 4.38
C GLY A 286 -12.69 -1.93 5.64
N GLY A 287 -11.40 -1.78 5.90
CA GLY A 287 -10.87 -1.00 7.02
C GLY A 287 -10.62 0.48 6.74
N LEU A 288 -10.89 0.99 5.53
CA LEU A 288 -10.43 2.34 5.12
C LEU A 288 -10.97 3.47 6.01
N MET A 289 -12.28 3.49 6.29
CA MET A 289 -12.89 4.51 7.18
C MET A 289 -12.36 4.39 8.61
N VAL A 290 -12.17 3.16 9.05
CA VAL A 290 -11.58 2.81 10.35
C VAL A 290 -10.17 3.37 10.46
N ASN A 291 -9.33 3.04 9.50
CA ASN A 291 -7.94 3.49 9.45
C ASN A 291 -7.85 5.01 9.38
N TYR A 292 -8.69 5.66 8.58
CA TYR A 292 -8.72 7.13 8.47
C TYR A 292 -9.05 7.79 9.82
N SER A 293 -10.08 7.31 10.51
CA SER A 293 -10.52 7.86 11.79
C SER A 293 -9.46 7.69 12.88
N VAL A 294 -8.82 6.52 12.93
CA VAL A 294 -7.73 6.26 13.87
C VAL A 294 -6.50 7.10 13.55
N MET A 295 -6.14 7.25 12.28
CA MET A 295 -5.02 8.11 11.88
C MET A 295 -5.26 9.58 12.27
N ARG A 296 -6.51 10.06 12.24
CA ARG A 296 -6.83 11.41 12.74
C ARG A 296 -6.57 11.54 14.25
N LEU A 297 -6.93 10.51 15.04
CA LEU A 297 -6.66 10.49 16.48
C LEU A 297 -5.16 10.44 16.78
N ILE A 298 -4.44 9.53 16.11
CA ILE A 298 -2.99 9.38 16.25
C ILE A 298 -2.29 10.68 15.84
N GLY A 299 -2.78 11.35 14.80
CA GLY A 299 -2.26 12.65 14.35
C GLY A 299 -2.31 13.75 15.44
N GLN A 300 -3.21 13.65 16.43
CA GLN A 300 -3.25 14.56 17.58
C GLN A 300 -2.07 14.30 18.54
N ALA A 301 -1.67 13.04 18.72
CA ALA A 301 -0.53 12.63 19.55
C ALA A 301 0.82 12.88 18.86
N LYS A 302 0.82 13.11 17.55
CA LYS A 302 1.98 13.43 16.70
C LYS A 302 3.19 12.51 16.94
N PRO A 303 3.08 11.19 16.81
CA PRO A 303 4.26 10.35 16.86
C PRO A 303 5.22 10.71 15.71
N ASP A 304 6.52 10.64 15.98
CA ASP A 304 7.55 10.86 14.94
C ASP A 304 7.48 9.76 13.88
N ILE A 305 7.14 8.55 14.32
CA ILE A 305 6.92 7.38 13.47
C ILE A 305 5.79 6.52 14.05
N LEU A 306 5.02 5.92 13.14
CA LEU A 306 3.99 4.94 13.44
C LEU A 306 4.31 3.63 12.72
N LEU A 307 4.43 2.54 13.45
CA LEU A 307 4.61 1.19 12.90
C LEU A 307 3.26 0.49 12.79
N GLY A 308 3.07 -0.30 11.73
CA GLY A 308 1.90 -1.14 11.49
C GLY A 308 2.29 -2.59 11.23
N GLY A 309 1.31 -3.48 11.15
CA GLY A 309 1.47 -4.91 10.85
C GLY A 309 1.21 -5.28 9.39
N ASP A 310 0.88 -4.28 8.54
CA ASP A 310 0.50 -4.54 7.16
C ASP A 310 1.65 -5.14 6.32
N GLY A 311 1.30 -5.99 5.37
CA GLY A 311 2.23 -6.65 4.46
C GLY A 311 2.63 -8.07 4.86
N SER A 312 2.40 -8.49 6.09
CA SER A 312 2.78 -9.82 6.59
C SER A 312 2.05 -10.94 5.83
N ASP A 313 0.74 -10.85 5.73
CA ASP A 313 -0.09 -11.82 5.03
C ASP A 313 0.26 -11.95 3.54
N GLN A 314 0.66 -10.85 2.91
CA GLN A 314 1.03 -10.82 1.50
C GLN A 314 2.34 -11.57 1.22
N TYR A 315 3.29 -11.53 2.16
CA TYR A 315 4.60 -12.18 2.00
C TYR A 315 4.65 -13.59 2.57
N PHE A 316 3.97 -13.86 3.67
CA PHE A 316 4.05 -15.13 4.38
C PHE A 316 2.79 -15.99 4.26
N GLY A 317 1.73 -15.44 3.65
CA GLY A 317 0.44 -16.08 3.50
C GLY A 317 -0.43 -15.98 4.77
N THR A 318 -1.70 -16.29 4.58
CA THR A 318 -2.69 -16.35 5.66
C THR A 318 -2.69 -17.74 6.33
N SER A 319 -3.78 -18.10 7.01
CA SER A 319 -3.92 -19.35 7.79
C SER A 319 -3.66 -20.65 7.02
N GLY A 320 -3.41 -20.59 5.72
CA GLY A 320 -3.15 -21.75 4.86
C GLY A 320 -4.35 -22.67 4.64
N ARG A 321 -5.53 -22.33 5.16
CA ARG A 321 -6.75 -23.16 5.04
C ARG A 321 -7.14 -23.36 3.58
N GLU A 322 -7.12 -22.30 2.78
CA GLU A 322 -7.43 -22.37 1.36
C GLU A 322 -6.38 -23.20 0.61
N VAL A 323 -5.10 -23.03 0.93
CA VAL A 323 -4.00 -23.83 0.34
C VAL A 323 -4.14 -25.29 0.71
N ALA A 324 -4.40 -25.61 1.99
CA ALA A 324 -4.61 -26.98 2.45
C ALA A 324 -5.84 -27.61 1.79
N LEU A 325 -6.92 -26.86 1.68
CA LEU A 325 -8.16 -27.34 1.03
C LEU A 325 -7.96 -27.56 -0.47
N HIS A 326 -7.24 -26.66 -1.16
CA HIS A 326 -6.84 -26.84 -2.55
C HIS A 326 -5.99 -28.09 -2.73
N TYR A 327 -4.99 -28.29 -1.87
CA TYR A 327 -4.12 -29.46 -1.92
C TYR A 327 -4.87 -30.78 -1.70
N LEU A 328 -5.74 -30.82 -0.70
CA LEU A 328 -6.57 -31.99 -0.40
C LEU A 328 -7.55 -32.29 -1.55
N THR A 329 -8.26 -31.29 -2.03
CA THR A 329 -9.28 -31.47 -3.08
C THR A 329 -8.67 -31.80 -4.43
N SER A 330 -7.49 -31.29 -4.75
CA SER A 330 -6.77 -31.62 -6.00
C SER A 330 -6.26 -33.07 -6.01
N ARG A 331 -5.78 -33.57 -4.85
CA ARG A 331 -5.26 -34.96 -4.75
C ARG A 331 -6.33 -36.02 -4.62
N ILE A 332 -7.43 -35.73 -3.95
CA ILE A 332 -8.49 -36.73 -3.69
C ILE A 332 -9.51 -36.80 -4.82
N GLY A 333 -9.38 -35.98 -5.87
CA GLY A 333 -10.31 -35.98 -6.99
C GLY A 333 -11.73 -35.51 -6.64
N MET A 334 -11.89 -34.69 -5.60
CA MET A 334 -13.20 -34.20 -5.13
C MET A 334 -13.85 -33.14 -6.02
N LYS A 335 -13.17 -32.70 -7.08
CA LYS A 335 -13.65 -31.67 -8.00
C LYS A 335 -15.04 -31.93 -8.58
N PRO A 336 -15.39 -33.17 -9.03
CA PRO A 336 -16.75 -33.46 -9.50
C PRO A 336 -17.81 -33.31 -8.42
N LEU A 337 -17.51 -33.79 -7.20
CA LEU A 337 -18.44 -33.71 -6.05
C LEU A 337 -18.66 -32.24 -5.65
N MET A 338 -17.61 -31.43 -5.63
CA MET A 338 -17.71 -30.01 -5.33
C MET A 338 -18.53 -29.25 -6.37
N ARG A 339 -18.37 -29.57 -7.66
CA ARG A 339 -19.19 -28.99 -8.73
C ARG A 339 -20.67 -29.34 -8.59
N LEU A 340 -20.97 -30.59 -8.25
CA LEU A 340 -22.35 -31.05 -8.04
C LEU A 340 -22.98 -30.33 -6.84
N LEU A 341 -22.26 -30.23 -5.73
CA LEU A 341 -22.71 -29.50 -4.53
C LEU A 341 -22.89 -28.01 -4.82
N TYR A 342 -21.97 -27.38 -5.54
CA TYR A 342 -22.08 -25.99 -5.95
C TYR A 342 -23.31 -25.77 -6.85
N GLY A 343 -23.52 -26.66 -7.85
CA GLY A 343 -24.69 -26.60 -8.73
C GLY A 343 -26.02 -26.69 -7.97
N PHE A 344 -26.10 -27.54 -6.96
CA PHE A 344 -27.27 -27.63 -6.08
C PHE A 344 -27.49 -26.35 -5.27
N LEU A 345 -26.45 -25.82 -4.64
CA LEU A 345 -26.51 -24.60 -3.84
C LEU A 345 -26.78 -23.35 -4.69
N ASN A 346 -26.34 -23.32 -5.92
CA ASN A 346 -26.51 -22.18 -6.82
C ASN A 346 -27.97 -22.01 -7.31
N GLN A 347 -28.78 -23.07 -7.29
CA GLN A 347 -30.20 -23.01 -7.64
C GLN A 347 -31.07 -22.43 -6.52
N SER A 348 -30.54 -22.27 -5.33
CA SER A 348 -31.25 -21.81 -4.16
C SER A 348 -30.90 -20.32 -3.92
N GLY A 349 -31.91 -19.45 -3.94
CA GLY A 349 -31.76 -18.03 -3.61
C GLY A 349 -31.57 -17.84 -2.08
N PHE A 350 -30.36 -18.02 -1.60
CA PHE A 350 -30.03 -17.80 -0.18
C PHE A 350 -29.70 -16.35 0.10
N ASP A 351 -30.17 -15.81 1.22
CA ASP A 351 -29.73 -14.53 1.78
C ASP A 351 -28.26 -14.59 2.19
N THR A 352 -27.54 -13.47 2.07
CA THR A 352 -26.12 -13.31 2.41
C THR A 352 -25.77 -13.70 3.85
N ASN A 353 -26.73 -13.61 4.77
CA ASN A 353 -26.59 -14.02 6.17
C ASN A 353 -26.72 -15.52 6.39
N ASN A 354 -27.09 -16.29 5.37
CA ASN A 354 -27.27 -17.72 5.50
C ASN A 354 -25.92 -18.46 5.43
N SER A 355 -25.73 -19.44 6.31
CA SER A 355 -24.53 -20.30 6.31
C SER A 355 -24.34 -21.08 4.99
N LEU A 356 -25.43 -21.43 4.31
CA LEU A 356 -25.37 -22.08 2.99
C LEU A 356 -24.91 -21.14 1.89
N TYR A 357 -25.19 -19.83 1.99
CA TYR A 357 -24.61 -18.84 1.10
C TYR A 357 -23.08 -18.79 1.24
N ARG A 358 -22.57 -18.77 2.47
CA ARG A 358 -21.14 -18.78 2.75
C ARG A 358 -20.47 -20.05 2.21
N LEU A 359 -21.12 -21.22 2.39
CA LEU A 359 -20.62 -22.47 1.85
C LEU A 359 -20.54 -22.44 0.31
N ARG A 360 -21.60 -21.94 -0.35
CA ARG A 360 -21.63 -21.75 -1.80
C ARG A 360 -20.47 -20.87 -2.27
N PHE A 361 -20.26 -19.74 -1.59
CA PHE A 361 -19.19 -18.81 -1.91
C PHE A 361 -17.80 -19.45 -1.80
N HIS A 362 -17.52 -20.19 -0.74
CA HIS A 362 -16.25 -20.90 -0.58
C HIS A 362 -16.05 -22.00 -1.62
N LEU A 363 -17.10 -22.72 -1.99
CA LEU A 363 -17.03 -23.73 -3.05
C LEU A 363 -16.75 -23.10 -4.41
N ASP A 364 -17.37 -21.97 -4.72
CA ASP A 364 -17.14 -21.21 -5.94
C ASP A 364 -15.66 -20.78 -6.05
N LYS A 365 -15.14 -20.15 -4.99
CA LYS A 365 -13.74 -19.75 -4.89
C LYS A 365 -12.77 -20.93 -5.11
N ILE A 366 -13.02 -22.06 -4.47
CA ILE A 366 -12.18 -23.26 -4.59
C ILE A 366 -12.25 -23.84 -6.01
N LEU A 367 -13.43 -23.87 -6.62
CA LEU A 367 -13.59 -24.37 -7.99
C LEU A 367 -12.83 -23.51 -9.01
N HIS A 368 -12.84 -22.18 -8.86
CA HIS A 368 -12.04 -21.27 -9.69
C HIS A 368 -10.55 -21.51 -9.50
N ILE A 369 -10.06 -21.60 -8.27
CA ILE A 369 -8.65 -21.93 -7.98
C ILE A 369 -8.25 -23.27 -8.62
N LEU A 370 -9.10 -24.29 -8.56
CA LEU A 370 -8.86 -25.60 -9.16
C LEU A 370 -8.85 -25.59 -10.70
N GLN A 371 -9.43 -24.58 -11.32
CA GLN A 371 -9.42 -24.39 -12.78
C GLN A 371 -8.18 -23.65 -13.27
N GLY A 372 -7.40 -23.08 -12.35
CA GLY A 372 -6.27 -22.20 -12.69
C GLY A 372 -6.70 -20.78 -13.06
N ASP A 373 -7.99 -20.48 -12.92
CA ASP A 373 -8.57 -19.19 -13.23
C ASP A 373 -8.57 -18.31 -11.98
N LEU A 374 -7.40 -17.81 -11.62
CA LEU A 374 -7.23 -16.93 -10.47
C LEU A 374 -7.81 -15.54 -10.70
N PHE A 375 -7.97 -15.13 -11.97
CA PHE A 375 -8.41 -13.79 -12.36
C PHE A 375 -9.85 -13.75 -12.90
N GLY A 376 -10.42 -14.87 -13.30
CA GLY A 376 -11.80 -14.97 -13.77
C GLY A 376 -12.84 -15.11 -12.64
N PHE A 377 -12.39 -15.05 -11.39
CA PHE A 377 -13.29 -15.01 -10.25
C PHE A 377 -13.99 -13.65 -10.24
N PRO A 378 -15.30 -13.56 -10.59
CA PRO A 378 -16.00 -12.29 -10.43
C PRO A 378 -15.86 -11.87 -8.99
N SER A 379 -15.35 -10.67 -8.76
CA SER A 379 -15.08 -10.22 -7.42
C SER A 379 -16.35 -10.33 -6.60
N PHE A 380 -16.20 -10.63 -5.34
CA PHE A 380 -17.25 -10.64 -4.32
C PHE A 380 -18.17 -9.41 -4.44
N TRP A 381 -17.61 -8.26 -4.77
CA TRP A 381 -18.27 -6.97 -4.90
C TRP A 381 -19.26 -6.87 -6.07
N LEU A 382 -18.96 -7.45 -7.22
CA LEU A 382 -19.88 -7.43 -8.36
C LEU A 382 -21.15 -8.22 -8.08
N LYS A 383 -21.03 -9.35 -7.38
CA LYS A 383 -22.19 -10.18 -7.00
C LYS A 383 -23.02 -9.53 -5.89
N ASP A 384 -22.39 -8.87 -4.93
CA ASP A 384 -23.07 -8.26 -3.79
C ASP A 384 -23.71 -6.91 -4.14
N LEU A 385 -23.12 -6.17 -5.08
CA LEU A 385 -23.68 -4.90 -5.54
C LEU A 385 -24.85 -5.06 -6.53
N MET A 386 -25.18 -6.28 -6.95
CA MET A 386 -26.22 -6.56 -7.97
C MET A 386 -26.08 -5.68 -9.22
N LEU A 387 -24.86 -5.29 -9.56
CA LEU A 387 -24.62 -4.54 -10.79
C LEU A 387 -24.87 -5.47 -11.96
N ASP A 388 -25.77 -5.05 -12.83
CA ASP A 388 -26.04 -5.72 -14.09
C ASP A 388 -24.73 -5.78 -14.88
N GLN A 389 -24.32 -6.98 -15.32
CA GLN A 389 -23.08 -7.15 -16.10
C GLN A 389 -23.11 -6.34 -17.41
N ASP A 390 -24.30 -5.93 -17.84
CA ASP A 390 -24.50 -5.07 -19.03
C ASP A 390 -24.18 -3.59 -18.77
N PHE A 391 -23.91 -3.20 -17.52
CA PHE A 391 -23.63 -1.81 -17.16
C PHE A 391 -22.22 -1.35 -17.58
N LEU A 392 -21.29 -2.28 -17.72
CA LEU A 392 -19.93 -1.98 -18.12
C LEU A 392 -19.61 -2.63 -19.48
N PRO A 393 -18.96 -1.92 -20.40
CA PRO A 393 -18.48 -2.53 -21.63
C PRO A 393 -17.54 -3.70 -21.30
N ALA A 394 -17.67 -4.78 -22.06
CA ALA A 394 -16.78 -5.93 -21.92
C ALA A 394 -15.32 -5.45 -22.06
N PRO A 395 -14.40 -5.95 -21.22
CA PRO A 395 -12.98 -5.67 -21.43
C PRO A 395 -12.56 -6.29 -22.77
N ASP A 396 -11.92 -5.49 -23.64
CA ASP A 396 -11.30 -5.95 -24.88
C ASP A 396 -10.14 -6.92 -24.62
#